data_6d5380b4f773cd7bdf0c68a1d03f63b1
#
_entry.id   6d5380b4f773cd7bdf0c68a1d03f63b1
#
_cell.length_a   1.000
_cell.length_b   1.000
_cell.length_c   1.000
_cell.angle_alpha   90.00
_cell.angle_beta   90.00
_cell.angle_gamma   90.00
#
_symmetry.space_group_name_H-M   'P 1'
#
loop_
_entity.id
_entity.type
_entity.pdbx_description
1 polymer ?
#
loop_
_entity_poly.entity_id
_entity_poly.type
_entity_poly.pdbx_seq_one_letter_code
_entity_poly.pdbx_strand_id
1 'polypeptide(L)'
;VIGNAKTLPMIKQFFPMEVEGRFQAVKEGDTLSLGRHELTFVMAPLVHWPEVMMTYDTTEKALFSADAFGTFGAMDGNIFADEVNFEQEWLDDARRYYTNIVGKYGTPVQNVLKKAAGLDIQYLCPLHGPIWRENIGWFLEKYKRWSTYTPEAWTAAIFCGSIYGHTENACEILASRLAEKGVRHVRIFDVSHTDVSEQVSAAFQCSHLVFASATYNGGIYTPMETLLLELKAHALQNRTVALIENGSWGPAAARLMAKHLEEMKGMEQIAPPVSYTHLTLTTIRL
;
A
#
# COMPACT_ATOMS: atom_id res chain seq x y z
N VAL A 1 -23.55 20.50 10.90
CA VAL A 1 -22.70 19.38 10.48
C VAL A 1 -23.48 18.54 9.47
N ILE A 2 -22.85 18.19 8.35
CA ILE A 2 -23.45 17.34 7.30
C ILE A 2 -22.65 16.05 7.23
N GLY A 3 -23.32 14.92 7.18
CA GLY A 3 -22.70 13.62 7.11
C GLY A 3 -23.71 12.51 6.84
N ASN A 4 -23.26 11.30 6.62
CA ASN A 4 -24.15 10.15 6.52
C ASN A 4 -24.59 9.64 7.91
N ALA A 5 -25.50 8.67 7.95
CA ALA A 5 -26.07 8.18 9.21
C ALA A 5 -25.03 7.62 10.21
N LYS A 6 -23.84 7.21 9.73
CA LYS A 6 -22.76 6.70 10.59
C LYS A 6 -21.87 7.81 11.16
N THR A 7 -21.91 9.01 10.58
CA THR A 7 -21.08 10.15 11.00
C THR A 7 -21.46 10.64 12.41
N LEU A 8 -22.75 10.72 12.72
CA LEU A 8 -23.21 11.23 14.01
C LEU A 8 -22.72 10.38 15.21
N PRO A 9 -22.83 9.03 15.21
CA PRO A 9 -22.24 8.19 16.26
C PRO A 9 -20.74 8.39 16.41
N MET A 10 -20.00 8.56 15.31
CA MET A 10 -18.55 8.79 15.35
C MET A 10 -18.21 10.13 16.00
N ILE A 11 -18.93 11.22 15.64
CA ILE A 11 -18.72 12.53 16.26
C ILE A 11 -18.93 12.44 17.78
N LYS A 12 -20.02 11.80 18.23
CA LYS A 12 -20.31 11.62 19.66
C LYS A 12 -19.26 10.82 20.42
N GLN A 13 -18.60 9.90 19.74
CA GLN A 13 -17.53 9.09 20.35
C GLN A 13 -16.26 9.92 20.61
N PHE A 14 -15.93 10.84 19.72
CA PHE A 14 -14.70 11.62 19.79
C PHE A 14 -14.86 12.99 20.44
N PHE A 15 -16.06 13.57 20.38
CA PHE A 15 -16.30 14.93 20.86
C PHE A 15 -17.48 14.96 21.86
N PRO A 16 -17.26 15.43 23.11
CA PRO A 16 -18.31 15.57 24.12
C PRO A 16 -19.19 16.81 23.83
N MET A 17 -19.89 16.81 22.70
CA MET A 17 -20.74 17.93 22.28
C MET A 17 -22.10 17.46 21.78
N GLU A 18 -23.13 18.26 22.02
CA GLU A 18 -24.48 18.06 21.50
C GLU A 18 -24.53 18.59 20.06
N VAL A 19 -24.67 17.68 19.10
CA VAL A 19 -24.70 18.03 17.66
C VAL A 19 -26.01 17.64 16.97
N GLU A 20 -26.92 16.91 17.64
CA GLU A 20 -28.14 16.36 17.04
C GLU A 20 -28.98 17.43 16.37
N GLY A 21 -29.24 18.54 17.03
CA GLY A 21 -30.00 19.66 16.48
C GLY A 21 -29.32 20.45 15.37
N ARG A 22 -28.04 20.14 15.09
CA ARG A 22 -27.22 20.78 14.06
C ARG A 22 -26.69 19.79 13.03
N PHE A 23 -27.17 18.53 13.07
CA PHE A 23 -26.73 17.48 12.16
C PHE A 23 -27.77 17.26 11.07
N GLN A 24 -27.31 17.30 9.82
CA GLN A 24 -28.10 16.96 8.65
C GLN A 24 -27.56 15.65 8.05
N ALA A 25 -28.38 14.61 8.06
CA ALA A 25 -28.02 13.34 7.42
C ALA A 25 -28.22 13.43 5.90
N VAL A 26 -27.23 12.94 5.15
CA VAL A 26 -27.25 12.85 3.69
C VAL A 26 -26.94 11.43 3.22
N LYS A 27 -27.32 11.11 1.99
CA LYS A 27 -27.15 9.82 1.33
C LYS A 27 -26.40 10.00 0.00
N GLU A 28 -26.10 8.87 -0.64
CA GLU A 28 -25.52 8.85 -1.99
C GLU A 28 -26.33 9.69 -2.97
N GLY A 29 -25.67 10.63 -3.62
CA GLY A 29 -26.27 11.49 -4.65
C GLY A 29 -27.13 12.64 -4.13
N ASP A 30 -27.34 12.77 -2.80
CA ASP A 30 -28.01 13.95 -2.25
C ASP A 30 -27.22 15.21 -2.61
N THR A 31 -27.93 16.31 -2.79
CA THR A 31 -27.34 17.60 -3.12
C THR A 31 -27.59 18.66 -2.06
N LEU A 32 -26.74 19.66 -2.00
CA LEU A 32 -26.88 20.83 -1.15
C LEU A 32 -26.48 22.09 -1.91
N SER A 33 -27.44 23.01 -2.05
CA SER A 33 -27.11 24.34 -2.59
C SER A 33 -26.57 25.26 -1.51
N LEU A 34 -25.43 25.88 -1.79
CA LEU A 34 -24.84 26.96 -1.01
C LEU A 34 -25.00 28.32 -1.70
N GLY A 35 -26.01 28.47 -2.56
CA GLY A 35 -26.25 29.63 -3.39
C GLY A 35 -25.47 29.53 -4.70
N ARG A 36 -24.22 29.99 -4.73
CA ARG A 36 -23.38 29.92 -5.94
C ARG A 36 -22.87 28.50 -6.23
N HIS A 37 -22.59 27.71 -5.20
CA HIS A 37 -22.07 26.36 -5.32
C HIS A 37 -23.16 25.33 -5.08
N GLU A 38 -23.10 24.21 -5.79
CA GLU A 38 -23.94 23.05 -5.56
C GLU A 38 -23.05 21.83 -5.26
N LEU A 39 -23.27 21.25 -4.09
CA LEU A 39 -22.52 20.09 -3.60
C LEU A 39 -23.32 18.81 -3.83
N THR A 40 -22.67 17.77 -4.30
CA THR A 40 -23.19 16.39 -4.38
C THR A 40 -22.37 15.49 -3.47
N PHE A 41 -23.05 14.64 -2.68
CA PHE A 41 -22.39 13.75 -1.75
C PHE A 41 -22.20 12.35 -2.34
N VAL A 42 -20.98 11.83 -2.29
CA VAL A 42 -20.58 10.55 -2.83
C VAL A 42 -20.09 9.65 -1.68
N MET A 43 -20.82 8.59 -1.35
CA MET A 43 -20.43 7.70 -0.26
C MET A 43 -19.23 6.85 -0.63
N ALA A 44 -18.23 6.82 0.25
CA ALA A 44 -16.98 6.09 0.10
C ALA A 44 -16.65 5.22 1.33
N PRO A 45 -17.59 4.35 1.77
CA PRO A 45 -17.41 3.59 3.01
C PRO A 45 -16.18 2.69 2.92
N LEU A 46 -15.41 2.62 4.02
CA LEU A 46 -14.16 1.87 4.14
C LEU A 46 -13.00 2.38 3.27
N VAL A 47 -13.07 3.65 2.87
CA VAL A 47 -11.93 4.33 2.25
C VAL A 47 -11.52 5.55 3.10
N HIS A 48 -10.96 5.40 4.37
CA HIS A 48 -10.78 4.04 4.91
C HIS A 48 -11.72 3.77 6.10
N TRP A 49 -12.47 4.75 6.62
CA TRP A 49 -13.42 4.61 7.71
C TRP A 49 -14.84 4.28 7.20
N PRO A 50 -15.73 3.67 8.05
CA PRO A 50 -17.03 3.19 7.59
C PRO A 50 -18.02 4.30 7.22
N GLU A 51 -17.83 5.53 7.71
CA GLU A 51 -18.67 6.71 7.47
C GLU A 51 -18.11 7.65 6.39
N VAL A 52 -17.00 7.32 5.77
CA VAL A 52 -16.37 8.21 4.78
C VAL A 52 -17.34 8.53 3.65
N MET A 53 -17.42 9.81 3.34
CA MET A 53 -18.06 10.34 2.15
C MET A 53 -17.17 11.40 1.52
N MET A 54 -17.26 11.53 0.22
CA MET A 54 -16.63 12.59 -0.57
C MET A 54 -17.67 13.65 -0.88
N THR A 55 -17.22 14.87 -1.13
CA THR A 55 -18.08 15.97 -1.55
C THR A 55 -17.62 16.48 -2.90
N TYR A 56 -18.51 16.49 -3.88
CA TYR A 56 -18.23 17.00 -5.21
C TYR A 56 -18.96 18.34 -5.40
N ASP A 57 -18.20 19.41 -5.62
CA ASP A 57 -18.71 20.70 -6.05
C ASP A 57 -18.92 20.68 -7.56
N THR A 58 -20.18 20.66 -7.99
CA THR A 58 -20.54 20.58 -9.41
C THR A 58 -20.24 21.88 -10.14
N THR A 59 -20.16 23.02 -9.44
CA THR A 59 -19.89 24.34 -10.00
C THR A 59 -18.43 24.49 -10.38
N GLU A 60 -17.52 24.18 -9.44
CA GLU A 60 -16.07 24.27 -9.65
C GLU A 60 -15.46 22.94 -10.13
N LYS A 61 -16.28 21.88 -10.23
CA LYS A 61 -15.82 20.54 -10.62
C LYS A 61 -14.72 20.01 -9.69
N ALA A 62 -14.83 20.33 -8.40
CA ALA A 62 -13.86 19.98 -7.37
C ALA A 62 -14.36 18.80 -6.54
N LEU A 63 -13.58 17.70 -6.48
CA LEU A 63 -13.85 16.56 -5.63
C LEU A 63 -13.00 16.65 -4.36
N PHE A 64 -13.64 16.89 -3.22
CA PHE A 64 -13.06 16.76 -1.89
C PHE A 64 -13.15 15.29 -1.46
N SER A 65 -12.04 14.60 -1.56
CA SER A 65 -12.01 13.13 -1.57
C SER A 65 -11.76 12.48 -0.21
N ALA A 66 -11.79 13.26 0.88
CA ALA A 66 -11.38 12.81 2.21
C ALA A 66 -9.96 12.22 2.15
N ASP A 67 -9.73 11.05 2.77
CA ASP A 67 -8.42 10.38 2.80
C ASP A 67 -8.05 9.71 1.45
N ALA A 68 -9.01 9.49 0.58
CA ALA A 68 -8.70 8.91 -0.71
C ALA A 68 -7.82 9.84 -1.53
N PHE A 69 -6.86 9.24 -2.24
CA PHE A 69 -5.87 9.94 -3.06
C PHE A 69 -4.86 10.79 -2.26
N GLY A 70 -4.80 10.55 -0.94
CA GLY A 70 -3.83 11.18 -0.06
C GLY A 70 -2.42 10.60 -0.19
N THR A 71 -1.46 11.28 0.43
CA THR A 71 -0.07 10.85 0.55
C THR A 71 0.50 11.23 1.92
N PHE A 72 1.50 10.48 2.39
CA PHE A 72 2.36 10.93 3.47
C PHE A 72 3.25 12.09 2.99
N GLY A 73 3.89 12.75 3.92
CA GLY A 73 4.77 13.87 3.67
C GLY A 73 4.18 15.21 4.11
N ALA A 74 5.01 16.22 4.17
CA ALA A 74 4.65 17.59 4.51
C ALA A 74 4.92 18.50 3.31
N MET A 75 3.95 19.33 2.97
CA MET A 75 4.09 20.33 1.92
C MET A 75 4.93 21.51 2.41
N ASP A 76 5.79 22.04 1.57
CA ASP A 76 6.74 23.11 1.88
C ASP A 76 6.47 24.41 1.12
N GLY A 77 5.22 24.65 0.71
CA GLY A 77 4.78 25.86 0.02
C GLY A 77 3.96 25.61 -1.23
N ASN A 78 4.36 24.65 -2.07
CA ASN A 78 3.58 24.25 -3.23
C ASN A 78 2.43 23.35 -2.81
N ILE A 79 1.21 23.68 -3.23
CA ILE A 79 0.01 22.93 -2.85
C ILE A 79 -0.55 22.05 -3.98
N PHE A 80 -0.06 22.26 -5.21
CA PHE A 80 -0.53 21.49 -6.37
C PHE A 80 0.51 20.48 -6.83
N ALA A 81 0.03 19.30 -7.24
CA ALA A 81 0.88 18.21 -7.70
C ALA A 81 1.69 18.52 -8.98
N ASP A 82 1.20 19.42 -9.81
CA ASP A 82 1.88 19.89 -11.03
C ASP A 82 2.99 20.93 -10.78
N GLU A 83 3.09 21.45 -9.54
CA GLU A 83 4.13 22.39 -9.13
C GLU A 83 5.39 21.71 -8.59
N VAL A 84 5.36 20.38 -8.43
CA VAL A 84 6.45 19.55 -7.93
C VAL A 84 6.72 18.37 -8.85
N ASN A 85 7.87 17.72 -8.73
CA ASN A 85 8.11 16.46 -9.44
C ASN A 85 7.49 15.30 -8.65
N PHE A 86 6.16 15.17 -8.75
CA PHE A 86 5.40 14.22 -7.96
C PHE A 86 5.90 12.78 -8.11
N GLU A 87 6.30 12.36 -9.30
CA GLU A 87 6.76 10.99 -9.55
C GLU A 87 8.05 10.65 -8.80
N GLN A 88 8.96 11.62 -8.64
CA GLN A 88 10.23 11.40 -7.94
C GLN A 88 10.17 11.71 -6.45
N GLU A 89 9.35 12.69 -6.06
CA GLU A 89 9.35 13.23 -4.71
C GLU A 89 8.22 12.67 -3.83
N TRP A 90 7.07 12.31 -4.42
CA TRP A 90 5.85 12.00 -3.69
C TRP A 90 5.26 10.62 -3.96
N LEU A 91 5.55 10.00 -5.13
CA LEU A 91 4.87 8.75 -5.53
C LEU A 91 5.12 7.60 -4.56
N ASP A 92 6.34 7.48 -4.02
CA ASP A 92 6.67 6.44 -3.06
C ASP A 92 5.89 6.64 -1.75
N ASP A 93 5.75 7.88 -1.28
CA ASP A 93 4.95 8.22 -0.09
C ASP A 93 3.44 8.07 -0.35
N ALA A 94 2.97 8.37 -1.55
CA ALA A 94 1.58 8.13 -1.94
C ALA A 94 1.25 6.63 -1.97
N ARG A 95 2.15 5.79 -2.50
CA ARG A 95 2.01 4.32 -2.46
C ARG A 95 2.06 3.82 -1.02
N ARG A 96 3.00 4.31 -0.23
CA ARG A 96 3.13 3.95 1.19
C ARG A 96 1.88 4.34 1.98
N TYR A 97 1.31 5.53 1.74
CA TYR A 97 0.04 5.96 2.31
C TYR A 97 -1.08 4.99 1.91
N TYR A 98 -1.27 4.78 0.59
CA TYR A 98 -2.31 3.87 0.10
C TYR A 98 -2.20 2.49 0.73
N THR A 99 -1.03 1.86 0.65
CA THR A 99 -0.86 0.46 1.07
C THR A 99 -1.09 0.27 2.56
N ASN A 100 -0.66 1.21 3.39
CA ASN A 100 -0.76 1.08 4.84
C ASN A 100 -2.11 1.56 5.41
N ILE A 101 -2.77 2.51 4.76
CA ILE A 101 -4.04 3.08 5.24
C ILE A 101 -5.25 2.41 4.57
N VAL A 102 -5.16 2.16 3.27
CA VAL A 102 -6.29 1.73 2.43
C VAL A 102 -6.09 0.33 1.83
N GLY A 103 -4.87 -0.21 1.84
CA GLY A 103 -4.47 -1.41 1.08
C GLY A 103 -5.39 -2.63 1.24
N LYS A 104 -5.91 -2.87 2.44
CA LYS A 104 -6.89 -3.92 2.72
C LYS A 104 -8.21 -3.76 1.95
N TYR A 105 -8.56 -2.54 1.59
CA TYR A 105 -9.90 -2.16 1.09
C TYR A 105 -9.93 -2.00 -0.44
N GLY A 106 -9.23 -2.84 -1.18
CA GLY A 106 -9.16 -2.76 -2.65
C GLY A 106 -10.53 -2.68 -3.33
N THR A 107 -11.50 -3.54 -2.97
CA THR A 107 -12.86 -3.51 -3.56
C THR A 107 -13.62 -2.22 -3.25
N PRO A 108 -13.67 -1.71 -2.01
CA PRO A 108 -14.21 -0.38 -1.72
C PRO A 108 -13.59 0.73 -2.57
N VAL A 109 -12.26 0.73 -2.72
CA VAL A 109 -11.56 1.73 -3.57
C VAL A 109 -11.98 1.62 -5.03
N GLN A 110 -12.08 0.41 -5.58
CA GLN A 110 -12.56 0.21 -6.97
C GLN A 110 -13.99 0.74 -7.17
N ASN A 111 -14.85 0.61 -6.16
CA ASN A 111 -16.21 1.17 -6.21
C ASN A 111 -16.17 2.71 -6.22
N VAL A 112 -15.29 3.32 -5.43
CA VAL A 112 -15.07 4.77 -5.44
C VAL A 112 -14.54 5.23 -6.80
N LEU A 113 -13.54 4.54 -7.36
CA LEU A 113 -13.01 4.85 -8.70
C LEU A 113 -14.08 4.78 -9.79
N LYS A 114 -15.01 3.80 -9.73
CA LYS A 114 -16.15 3.72 -10.66
C LYS A 114 -17.09 4.91 -10.54
N LYS A 115 -17.37 5.38 -9.32
CA LYS A 115 -18.19 6.58 -9.09
C LYS A 115 -17.50 7.84 -9.59
N ALA A 116 -16.21 8.00 -9.27
CA ALA A 116 -15.40 9.13 -9.72
C ALA A 116 -15.29 9.22 -11.26
N ALA A 117 -15.25 8.08 -11.95
CA ALA A 117 -15.23 8.05 -13.42
C ALA A 117 -16.49 8.65 -14.09
N GLY A 118 -17.60 8.77 -13.35
CA GLY A 118 -18.82 9.43 -13.80
C GLY A 118 -18.86 10.94 -13.56
N LEU A 119 -17.84 11.51 -12.91
CA LEU A 119 -17.75 12.93 -12.57
C LEU A 119 -16.74 13.65 -13.47
N ASP A 120 -17.04 14.90 -13.84
CA ASP A 120 -16.09 15.78 -14.53
C ASP A 120 -15.21 16.50 -13.50
N ILE A 121 -14.12 15.83 -13.08
CA ILE A 121 -13.24 16.31 -12.01
C ILE A 121 -12.14 17.16 -12.62
N GLN A 122 -12.13 18.48 -12.28
CA GLN A 122 -11.06 19.42 -12.63
C GLN A 122 -10.07 19.58 -11.46
N TYR A 123 -10.54 19.44 -10.22
CA TYR A 123 -9.72 19.49 -9.02
C TYR A 123 -10.01 18.28 -8.15
N LEU A 124 -8.96 17.55 -7.78
CA LEU A 124 -9.01 16.47 -6.81
C LEU A 124 -8.30 16.91 -5.53
N CYS A 125 -9.07 17.08 -4.46
CA CYS A 125 -8.63 17.69 -3.20
C CYS A 125 -8.64 16.65 -2.07
N PRO A 126 -7.53 15.92 -1.85
CA PRO A 126 -7.42 15.02 -0.70
C PRO A 126 -7.18 15.79 0.60
N LEU A 127 -7.41 15.15 1.76
CA LEU A 127 -7.08 15.73 3.06
C LEU A 127 -5.58 15.71 3.37
N HIS A 128 -4.79 14.88 2.69
CA HIS A 128 -3.36 14.72 2.87
C HIS A 128 -2.62 14.83 1.54
N GLY A 129 -1.55 15.62 1.51
CA GLY A 129 -0.71 15.80 0.33
C GLY A 129 -1.24 16.82 -0.68
N PRO A 130 -0.64 16.88 -1.88
CA PRO A 130 -0.95 17.89 -2.90
C PRO A 130 -2.34 17.73 -3.52
N ILE A 131 -2.90 18.88 -3.97
CA ILE A 131 -4.11 18.97 -4.77
C ILE A 131 -3.77 18.67 -6.23
N TRP A 132 -4.61 17.89 -6.90
CA TRP A 132 -4.48 17.60 -8.33
C TRP A 132 -5.41 18.48 -9.16
N ARG A 133 -4.87 19.09 -10.20
CA ARG A 133 -5.62 19.84 -11.24
C ARG A 133 -5.15 19.48 -12.66
N GLU A 134 -4.03 18.81 -12.78
CA GLU A 134 -3.49 18.23 -14.01
C GLU A 134 -3.16 16.75 -13.80
N ASN A 135 -3.14 15.97 -14.88
CA ASN A 135 -2.75 14.54 -14.85
C ASN A 135 -3.51 13.67 -13.84
N ILE A 136 -4.74 14.07 -13.44
CA ILE A 136 -5.56 13.33 -12.49
C ILE A 136 -5.71 11.86 -12.91
N GLY A 137 -5.95 11.61 -14.21
CA GLY A 137 -6.11 10.26 -14.77
C GLY A 137 -4.89 9.36 -14.54
N TRP A 138 -3.67 9.91 -14.59
CA TRP A 138 -2.44 9.18 -14.29
C TRP A 138 -2.42 8.69 -12.84
N PHE A 139 -2.80 9.54 -11.90
CA PHE A 139 -2.83 9.17 -10.49
C PHE A 139 -3.96 8.18 -10.16
N LEU A 140 -5.14 8.35 -10.77
CA LEU A 140 -6.23 7.39 -10.64
C LEU A 140 -5.85 5.99 -11.16
N GLU A 141 -5.03 5.90 -12.21
CA GLU A 141 -4.52 4.59 -12.70
C GLU A 141 -3.57 3.93 -11.69
N LYS A 142 -2.76 4.72 -10.92
CA LYS A 142 -1.98 4.18 -9.80
C LYS A 142 -2.88 3.56 -8.74
N TYR A 143 -3.90 4.29 -8.30
CA TYR A 143 -4.91 3.80 -7.35
C TYR A 143 -5.62 2.55 -7.85
N LYS A 144 -5.95 2.49 -9.14
CA LYS A 144 -6.55 1.30 -9.76
C LYS A 144 -5.62 0.09 -9.68
N ARG A 145 -4.32 0.25 -10.00
CA ARG A 145 -3.32 -0.82 -9.87
C ARG A 145 -3.20 -1.30 -8.43
N TRP A 146 -3.07 -0.38 -7.49
CA TRP A 146 -2.94 -0.74 -6.08
C TRP A 146 -4.19 -1.46 -5.56
N SER A 147 -5.39 -0.98 -5.91
CA SER A 147 -6.67 -1.56 -5.47
C SER A 147 -7.00 -2.91 -6.10
N THR A 148 -6.43 -3.22 -7.24
CA THR A 148 -6.52 -4.54 -7.90
C THR A 148 -5.34 -5.45 -7.56
N TYR A 149 -4.43 -4.98 -6.69
CA TYR A 149 -3.19 -5.68 -6.31
C TYR A 149 -2.30 -6.03 -7.51
N THR A 150 -2.37 -5.21 -8.56
CA THR A 150 -1.54 -5.35 -9.76
C THR A 150 -0.19 -4.68 -9.51
N PRO A 151 0.95 -5.37 -9.66
CA PRO A 151 2.26 -4.77 -9.47
C PRO A 151 2.49 -3.57 -10.41
N GLU A 152 3.19 -2.55 -9.92
CA GLU A 152 3.55 -1.41 -10.76
C GLU A 152 4.74 -1.72 -11.67
N ALA A 153 5.67 -2.53 -11.18
CA ALA A 153 6.92 -2.81 -11.86
C ALA A 153 7.20 -4.31 -11.93
N TRP A 154 7.73 -4.75 -13.06
CA TRP A 154 8.28 -6.08 -13.25
C TRP A 154 9.69 -6.12 -12.70
N THR A 155 9.80 -6.22 -11.38
CA THR A 155 11.06 -6.19 -10.63
C THR A 155 10.93 -6.99 -9.34
N ALA A 156 12.05 -7.11 -8.60
CA ALA A 156 12.12 -7.87 -7.35
C ALA A 156 12.41 -6.98 -6.14
N ALA A 157 11.67 -7.23 -5.05
CA ALA A 157 12.01 -6.80 -3.71
C ALA A 157 12.54 -8.00 -2.92
N ILE A 158 13.73 -7.88 -2.32
CA ILE A 158 14.36 -8.90 -1.51
C ILE A 158 14.29 -8.43 -0.05
N PHE A 159 13.52 -9.14 0.77
CA PHE A 159 13.42 -8.90 2.20
C PHE A 159 14.38 -9.80 2.93
N CYS A 160 15.34 -9.21 3.63
CA CYS A 160 16.47 -9.89 4.24
C CYS A 160 16.39 -9.86 5.77
N GLY A 161 16.27 -11.02 6.40
CA GLY A 161 16.37 -11.22 7.85
C GLY A 161 17.66 -11.94 8.21
N SER A 162 18.73 -11.19 8.45
CA SER A 162 20.05 -11.72 8.76
C SER A 162 20.46 -11.45 10.22
N ILE A 163 21.18 -12.40 10.84
CA ILE A 163 21.72 -12.25 12.20
C ILE A 163 23.24 -12.06 12.16
N TYR A 164 23.95 -12.86 11.34
CA TYR A 164 25.41 -12.87 11.27
C TYR A 164 25.96 -12.50 9.88
N GLY A 165 25.15 -11.85 9.03
CA GLY A 165 25.55 -11.41 7.68
C GLY A 165 25.46 -12.48 6.58
N HIS A 166 25.28 -13.76 6.92
CA HIS A 166 25.25 -14.83 5.90
C HIS A 166 24.02 -14.77 5.00
N THR A 167 22.84 -14.47 5.57
CA THR A 167 21.61 -14.27 4.78
C THR A 167 21.71 -13.03 3.91
N GLU A 168 22.29 -11.96 4.44
CA GLU A 168 22.55 -10.72 3.71
C GLU A 168 23.45 -10.96 2.49
N ASN A 169 24.59 -11.65 2.68
CA ASN A 169 25.47 -12.05 1.57
C ASN A 169 24.74 -12.83 0.48
N ALA A 170 23.81 -13.74 0.86
CA ALA A 170 22.99 -14.46 -0.11
C ALA A 170 22.07 -13.53 -0.90
N CYS A 171 21.44 -12.55 -0.23
CA CYS A 171 20.60 -11.55 -0.85
C CYS A 171 21.37 -10.67 -1.84
N GLU A 172 22.57 -10.24 -1.48
CA GLU A 172 23.45 -9.45 -2.35
C GLU A 172 23.90 -10.22 -3.60
N ILE A 173 24.29 -11.51 -3.42
CA ILE A 173 24.63 -12.38 -4.55
C ILE A 173 23.40 -12.55 -5.46
N LEU A 174 22.21 -12.81 -4.91
CA LEU A 174 20.99 -12.94 -5.69
C LEU A 174 20.68 -11.65 -6.46
N ALA A 175 20.76 -10.49 -5.81
CA ALA A 175 20.50 -9.20 -6.45
C ALA A 175 21.48 -8.96 -7.61
N SER A 176 22.77 -9.27 -7.42
CA SER A 176 23.79 -9.17 -8.47
C SER A 176 23.47 -10.10 -9.65
N ARG A 177 23.05 -11.34 -9.38
CA ARG A 177 22.68 -12.29 -10.43
C ARG A 177 21.41 -11.90 -11.19
N LEU A 178 20.43 -11.33 -10.50
CA LEU A 178 19.23 -10.77 -11.15
C LEU A 178 19.60 -9.60 -12.06
N ALA A 179 20.50 -8.70 -11.61
CA ALA A 179 20.99 -7.59 -12.41
C ALA A 179 21.75 -8.07 -13.66
N GLU A 180 22.63 -9.07 -13.54
CA GLU A 180 23.32 -9.71 -14.67
C GLU A 180 22.35 -10.29 -15.71
N LYS A 181 21.18 -10.75 -15.26
CA LYS A 181 20.09 -11.25 -16.13
C LYS A 181 19.18 -10.15 -16.67
N GLY A 182 19.48 -8.88 -16.40
CA GLY A 182 18.76 -7.72 -16.91
C GLY A 182 17.56 -7.29 -16.07
N VAL A 183 17.36 -7.85 -14.88
CA VAL A 183 16.32 -7.36 -13.95
C VAL A 183 16.77 -6.01 -13.39
N ARG A 184 15.95 -4.98 -13.62
CA ARG A 184 16.26 -3.60 -13.19
C ARG A 184 15.59 -3.28 -11.87
N HIS A 185 16.18 -2.33 -11.12
CA HIS A 185 15.59 -1.81 -9.87
C HIS A 185 15.34 -2.88 -8.80
N VAL A 186 16.20 -3.91 -8.73
CA VAL A 186 16.20 -4.86 -7.61
C VAL A 186 16.59 -4.10 -6.34
N ARG A 187 15.78 -4.23 -5.28
CA ARG A 187 16.05 -3.60 -3.98
C ARG A 187 16.12 -4.65 -2.89
N ILE A 188 17.07 -4.47 -1.97
CA ILE A 188 17.21 -5.29 -0.76
C ILE A 188 16.74 -4.45 0.43
N PHE A 189 15.89 -5.03 1.26
CA PHE A 189 15.37 -4.42 2.48
C PHE A 189 15.84 -5.27 3.67
N ASP A 190 16.63 -4.70 4.55
CA ASP A 190 16.89 -5.28 5.86
C ASP A 190 15.64 -5.13 6.72
N VAL A 191 14.99 -6.26 7.04
CA VAL A 191 13.74 -6.27 7.79
C VAL A 191 13.90 -5.78 9.24
N SER A 192 15.13 -5.66 9.73
CA SER A 192 15.42 -5.18 11.08
C SER A 192 15.59 -3.67 11.17
N HIS A 193 15.95 -3.03 10.05
CA HIS A 193 16.31 -1.61 10.02
C HIS A 193 15.38 -0.78 9.11
N THR A 194 14.70 -1.42 8.18
CA THR A 194 13.72 -0.72 7.33
C THR A 194 12.36 -0.70 8.03
N ASP A 195 11.70 0.45 8.04
CA ASP A 195 10.32 0.56 8.57
C ASP A 195 9.39 -0.40 7.82
N VAL A 196 8.54 -1.10 8.56
CA VAL A 196 7.64 -2.13 7.98
C VAL A 196 6.68 -1.52 6.94
N SER A 197 6.28 -0.27 7.10
CA SER A 197 5.39 0.41 6.15
C SER A 197 6.04 0.62 4.78
N GLU A 198 7.36 0.84 4.75
CA GLU A 198 8.13 0.91 3.50
C GLU A 198 8.26 -0.46 2.84
N GLN A 199 8.47 -1.50 3.64
CA GLN A 199 8.53 -2.87 3.14
C GLN A 199 7.19 -3.31 2.53
N VAL A 200 6.06 -2.98 3.18
CA VAL A 200 4.71 -3.22 2.64
C VAL A 200 4.52 -2.48 1.31
N SER A 201 4.90 -1.20 1.24
CA SER A 201 4.83 -0.41 0.01
C SER A 201 5.63 -1.04 -1.13
N ALA A 202 6.86 -1.49 -0.85
CA ALA A 202 7.71 -2.17 -1.83
C ALA A 202 7.10 -3.50 -2.31
N ALA A 203 6.47 -4.26 -1.43
CA ALA A 203 5.79 -5.51 -1.78
C ALA A 203 4.57 -5.27 -2.70
N PHE A 204 3.86 -4.15 -2.55
CA PHE A 204 2.81 -3.76 -3.48
C PHE A 204 3.36 -3.30 -4.84
N GLN A 205 4.52 -2.65 -4.87
CA GLN A 205 5.15 -2.15 -6.08
C GLN A 205 5.66 -3.27 -6.99
N CYS A 206 6.33 -4.27 -6.39
CA CYS A 206 7.09 -5.29 -7.12
C CYS A 206 6.26 -6.51 -7.50
N SER A 207 6.55 -7.10 -8.66
CA SER A 207 5.93 -8.35 -9.12
C SER A 207 6.50 -9.60 -8.45
N HIS A 208 7.80 -9.55 -8.09
CA HIS A 208 8.52 -10.66 -7.48
C HIS A 208 8.98 -10.29 -6.07
N LEU A 209 8.76 -11.19 -5.12
CA LEU A 209 9.17 -11.01 -3.73
C LEU A 209 10.08 -12.15 -3.32
N VAL A 210 11.20 -11.82 -2.70
CA VAL A 210 12.10 -12.81 -2.11
C VAL A 210 12.10 -12.61 -0.60
N PHE A 211 11.76 -13.64 0.14
CA PHE A 211 11.84 -13.65 1.60
C PHE A 211 13.04 -14.53 2.02
N ALA A 212 14.08 -13.89 2.54
CA ALA A 212 15.30 -14.53 2.98
C ALA A 212 15.44 -14.38 4.50
N SER A 213 15.37 -15.47 5.25
CA SER A 213 15.34 -15.43 6.71
C SER A 213 16.30 -16.45 7.35
N ALA A 214 17.01 -16.00 8.39
CA ALA A 214 17.61 -16.92 9.33
C ALA A 214 16.53 -17.66 10.14
N THR A 215 16.82 -18.92 10.50
CA THR A 215 16.03 -19.64 11.50
C THR A 215 16.43 -19.15 12.89
N TYR A 216 15.46 -18.65 13.66
CA TYR A 216 15.65 -18.13 15.00
C TYR A 216 14.72 -18.81 15.98
N ASN A 217 15.26 -19.38 17.07
CA ASN A 217 14.50 -20.15 18.07
C ASN A 217 13.61 -21.26 17.45
N GLY A 218 14.07 -21.89 16.36
CA GLY A 218 13.26 -22.89 15.62
C GLY A 218 12.11 -22.31 14.82
N GLY A 219 12.00 -20.99 14.72
CA GLY A 219 11.00 -20.21 14.01
C GLY A 219 11.58 -19.31 12.91
N ILE A 220 10.74 -18.40 12.43
CA ILE A 220 11.13 -17.32 11.53
C ILE A 220 11.84 -16.23 12.36
N TYR A 221 12.80 -15.53 11.77
CA TYR A 221 13.36 -14.32 12.38
C TYR A 221 12.26 -13.29 12.61
N THR A 222 12.11 -12.80 13.85
CA THR A 222 10.92 -12.04 14.29
C THR A 222 10.54 -10.86 13.37
N PRO A 223 11.48 -9.98 12.91
CA PRO A 223 11.10 -8.91 11.99
C PRO A 223 10.54 -9.41 10.65
N MET A 224 11.05 -10.55 10.14
CA MET A 224 10.52 -11.18 8.93
C MET A 224 9.11 -11.72 9.14
N GLU A 225 8.84 -12.34 10.28
CA GLU A 225 7.49 -12.83 10.62
C GLU A 225 6.51 -11.65 10.75
N THR A 226 6.93 -10.55 11.37
CA THR A 226 6.14 -9.30 11.43
C THR A 226 5.78 -8.82 10.04
N LEU A 227 6.75 -8.75 9.11
CA LEU A 227 6.47 -8.36 7.73
C LEU A 227 5.42 -9.26 7.07
N LEU A 228 5.54 -10.59 7.20
CA LEU A 228 4.58 -11.54 6.60
C LEU A 228 3.18 -11.36 7.17
N LEU A 229 3.04 -11.10 8.47
CA LEU A 229 1.76 -10.81 9.11
C LEU A 229 1.16 -9.49 8.60
N GLU A 230 1.98 -8.45 8.42
CA GLU A 230 1.54 -7.17 7.86
C GLU A 230 1.09 -7.31 6.40
N LEU A 231 1.85 -8.01 5.56
CA LEU A 231 1.45 -8.26 4.17
C LEU A 231 0.10 -8.97 4.07
N LYS A 232 -0.14 -9.93 4.96
CA LYS A 232 -1.42 -10.63 5.08
C LYS A 232 -2.54 -9.69 5.57
N ALA A 233 -2.27 -8.88 6.60
CA ALA A 233 -3.24 -7.92 7.15
C ALA A 233 -3.68 -6.88 6.12
N HIS A 234 -2.76 -6.48 5.23
CA HIS A 234 -3.01 -5.56 4.10
C HIS A 234 -3.58 -6.25 2.86
N ALA A 235 -3.88 -7.56 2.96
CA ALA A 235 -4.47 -8.37 1.89
C ALA A 235 -3.66 -8.38 0.58
N LEU A 236 -2.33 -8.26 0.67
CA LEU A 236 -1.45 -8.38 -0.50
C LEU A 236 -1.71 -9.70 -1.21
N GLN A 237 -1.76 -9.68 -2.54
CA GLN A 237 -2.04 -10.85 -3.36
C GLN A 237 -1.37 -10.75 -4.74
N ASN A 238 -1.39 -11.86 -5.49
CA ASN A 238 -0.94 -11.93 -6.88
C ASN A 238 0.56 -11.57 -7.03
N ARG A 239 1.43 -12.25 -6.28
CA ARG A 239 2.89 -12.09 -6.37
C ARG A 239 3.57 -13.41 -6.64
N THR A 240 4.65 -13.35 -7.41
CA THR A 240 5.59 -14.44 -7.57
C THR A 240 6.60 -14.40 -6.42
N VAL A 241 6.83 -15.53 -5.74
CA VAL A 241 7.59 -15.56 -4.50
C VAL A 241 8.71 -16.59 -4.55
N ALA A 242 9.88 -16.22 -4.01
CA ALA A 242 10.98 -17.14 -3.72
C ALA A 242 11.34 -17.08 -2.23
N LEU A 243 11.75 -18.23 -1.68
CA LEU A 243 12.13 -18.37 -0.27
C LEU A 243 13.58 -18.81 -0.13
N ILE A 244 14.29 -18.16 0.78
CA ILE A 244 15.66 -18.50 1.17
C ILE A 244 15.69 -18.66 2.69
N GLU A 245 16.25 -19.75 3.19
CA GLU A 245 16.47 -19.92 4.61
C GLU A 245 17.95 -20.18 4.93
N ASN A 246 18.35 -19.74 6.10
CA ASN A 246 19.63 -20.03 6.69
C ASN A 246 19.44 -20.61 8.09
N GLY A 247 20.16 -21.69 8.39
CA GLY A 247 20.14 -22.31 9.71
C GLY A 247 21.36 -23.22 9.91
N SER A 248 22.05 -23.08 11.05
CA SER A 248 23.21 -23.91 11.37
C SER A 248 22.80 -25.35 11.71
N TRP A 249 21.64 -25.51 12.32
CA TRP A 249 21.02 -26.81 12.61
C TRP A 249 19.49 -26.64 12.57
N GLY A 250 18.78 -27.63 12.09
CA GLY A 250 17.31 -27.64 12.06
C GLY A 250 16.68 -26.44 11.37
N PRO A 251 17.05 -26.13 10.10
CA PRO A 251 16.46 -25.02 9.36
C PRO A 251 14.93 -25.19 9.26
N ALA A 252 14.18 -24.14 9.56
CA ALA A 252 12.71 -24.18 9.62
C ALA A 252 12.03 -22.93 9.03
N ALA A 253 12.78 -21.85 8.83
CA ALA A 253 12.23 -20.56 8.44
C ALA A 253 11.44 -20.63 7.11
N ALA A 254 12.00 -21.27 6.08
CA ALA A 254 11.34 -21.32 4.77
C ALA A 254 9.99 -22.06 4.83
N ARG A 255 9.94 -23.20 5.51
CA ARG A 255 8.70 -23.97 5.68
C ARG A 255 7.63 -23.18 6.44
N LEU A 256 8.04 -22.37 7.42
CA LEU A 256 7.14 -21.53 8.20
C LEU A 256 6.69 -20.32 7.41
N MET A 257 7.59 -19.66 6.66
CA MET A 257 7.25 -18.56 5.74
C MET A 257 6.26 -19.04 4.66
N ALA A 258 6.46 -20.23 4.08
CA ALA A 258 5.54 -20.81 3.10
C ALA A 258 4.11 -20.90 3.64
N LYS A 259 3.91 -21.30 4.90
CA LYS A 259 2.58 -21.36 5.52
C LYS A 259 1.89 -20.01 5.59
N HIS A 260 2.61 -18.93 5.90
CA HIS A 260 2.04 -17.58 5.86
C HIS A 260 1.60 -17.19 4.44
N LEU A 261 2.37 -17.57 3.42
CA LEU A 261 2.08 -17.26 2.03
C LEU A 261 0.92 -18.08 1.45
N GLU A 262 0.74 -19.33 1.89
CA GLU A 262 -0.40 -20.18 1.53
C GLU A 262 -1.75 -19.58 1.95
N GLU A 263 -1.76 -18.76 2.99
CA GLU A 263 -2.96 -18.05 3.47
C GLU A 263 -3.25 -16.77 2.69
N MET A 264 -2.37 -16.36 1.77
CA MET A 264 -2.49 -15.15 0.96
C MET A 264 -2.88 -15.52 -0.48
N LYS A 265 -3.85 -14.82 -1.03
CA LYS A 265 -4.40 -15.13 -2.36
C LYS A 265 -3.39 -14.90 -3.48
N GLY A 266 -3.22 -15.87 -4.37
CA GLY A 266 -2.43 -15.69 -5.60
C GLY A 266 -0.92 -15.51 -5.36
N MET A 267 -0.38 -16.04 -4.26
CA MET A 267 1.05 -16.15 -4.06
C MET A 267 1.57 -17.39 -4.77
N GLU A 268 2.42 -17.19 -5.77
CA GLU A 268 3.01 -18.27 -6.57
C GLU A 268 4.48 -18.49 -6.19
N GLN A 269 4.77 -19.59 -5.53
CA GLN A 269 6.15 -19.94 -5.21
C GLN A 269 6.81 -20.60 -6.42
N ILE A 270 7.86 -19.96 -6.98
CA ILE A 270 8.48 -20.37 -8.25
C ILE A 270 9.52 -21.48 -8.15
N ALA A 271 10.03 -21.76 -6.96
CA ALA A 271 11.03 -22.78 -6.73
C ALA A 271 10.91 -23.37 -5.32
N PRO A 272 11.41 -24.59 -5.07
CA PRO A 272 11.60 -25.06 -3.72
C PRO A 272 12.45 -24.07 -2.91
N PRO A 273 12.23 -23.97 -1.59
CA PRO A 273 13.05 -23.12 -0.74
C PRO A 273 14.52 -23.46 -0.84
N VAL A 274 15.36 -22.43 -0.95
CA VAL A 274 16.83 -22.60 -0.89
C VAL A 274 17.23 -22.61 0.59
N SER A 275 17.79 -23.74 1.04
CA SER A 275 18.31 -23.89 2.39
C SER A 275 19.83 -24.03 2.36
N TYR A 276 20.53 -23.31 3.23
CA TYR A 276 21.99 -23.38 3.30
C TYR A 276 22.51 -23.05 4.69
N THR A 277 23.69 -23.62 5.03
CA THR A 277 24.44 -23.29 6.25
C THR A 277 25.65 -22.41 5.93
N HIS A 278 26.33 -22.68 4.80
CA HIS A 278 27.46 -21.90 4.28
C HIS A 278 27.30 -21.74 2.77
N LEU A 279 27.30 -20.48 2.29
CA LEU A 279 27.36 -20.20 0.87
C LEU A 279 28.80 -20.35 0.35
N THR A 280 28.96 -21.30 -0.56
CA THR A 280 30.02 -21.21 -1.55
C THR A 280 29.43 -20.62 -2.84
N LEU A 281 30.20 -19.82 -3.58
CA LEU A 281 29.79 -19.18 -4.85
C LEU A 281 29.17 -20.15 -5.90
N THR A 282 29.32 -21.46 -5.69
CA THR A 282 28.80 -22.52 -6.54
C THR A 282 27.39 -22.99 -6.15
N THR A 283 26.86 -22.58 -5.03
CA THR A 283 25.62 -23.15 -4.45
C THR A 283 24.34 -22.53 -5.02
N ILE A 284 24.39 -21.31 -5.55
CA ILE A 284 23.24 -20.69 -6.21
C ILE A 284 23.28 -21.01 -7.70
N ARG A 285 22.66 -22.14 -8.09
CA ARG A 285 22.29 -22.41 -9.47
C ARG A 285 20.88 -21.83 -9.68
N LEU A 286 20.80 -20.72 -10.39
CA LEU A 286 19.54 -20.16 -10.92
C LEU A 286 19.21 -20.81 -12.24
#